data_9c69bbc0c367e514a5bef1fd923356c0
#
_entry.id   9c69bbc0c367e514a5bef1fd923356c0
#
_cell.length_a   1.000
_cell.length_b   1.000
_cell.length_c   1.000
_cell.angle_alpha   90.00
_cell.angle_beta   90.00
_cell.angle_gamma   90.00
#
_symmetry.space_group_name_H-M   'P 1'
#
loop_
_entity.id
_entity.type
_entity.pdbx_description
1 polymer ?
#
loop_
_entity_poly.entity_id
_entity_poly.type
_entity_poly.pdbx_seq_one_letter_code
_entity_poly.pdbx_strand_id
1 'polypeptide(L)'
;MPILAMAVDSGGEDGVTDNAYKFWRRCKRDGLSKRVYLVKGDSAKRQKLITRTYPDNTSRSDRHAKARGDVPLYLLQTDQLKDRISTALSRETSGANYIHFPAWRGEWLFDALTYAERGQDGK
;
A
#
# COMPACT_ATOMS: atom_id res chain seq x y z
N MET A 1 -4.96 22.08 3.18
CA MET A 1 -4.10 21.20 4.01
C MET A 1 -3.09 20.51 3.12
N PRO A 2 -1.80 20.60 3.36
CA PRO A 2 -0.81 19.92 2.52
C PRO A 2 -0.89 18.40 2.68
N ILE A 3 -0.67 17.67 1.58
CA ILE A 3 -0.54 16.22 1.61
C ILE A 3 0.84 15.87 2.17
N LEU A 4 0.88 15.21 3.32
CA LEU A 4 2.13 14.79 3.98
C LEU A 4 2.67 13.48 3.40
N ALA A 5 1.77 12.55 3.06
CA ALA A 5 2.11 11.28 2.46
C ALA A 5 0.96 10.77 1.59
N MET A 6 1.29 10.06 0.51
CA MET A 6 0.34 9.46 -0.41
C MET A 6 0.81 8.06 -0.78
N ALA A 7 -0.06 7.08 -0.62
CA ALA A 7 0.16 5.74 -1.12
C ALA A 7 -0.61 5.54 -2.43
N VAL A 8 0.05 4.96 -3.42
CA VAL A 8 -0.53 4.69 -4.74
C VAL A 8 -0.42 3.20 -5.03
N ASP A 9 -1.54 2.54 -5.29
CA ASP A 9 -1.54 1.15 -5.72
C ASP A 9 -0.90 1.04 -7.11
N SER A 10 0.14 0.24 -7.21
CA SER A 10 0.88 0.00 -8.45
C SER A 10 0.55 -1.34 -9.10
N GLY A 11 -0.37 -2.11 -8.52
CA GLY A 11 -0.88 -3.35 -9.10
C GLY A 11 -2.06 -3.11 -10.01
N GLY A 12 -2.40 -4.10 -10.84
CA GLY A 12 -3.56 -4.03 -11.72
C GLY A 12 -3.29 -4.56 -13.12
N GLU A 13 -4.05 -4.03 -14.07
CA GLU A 13 -3.97 -4.41 -15.49
C GLU A 13 -2.65 -3.98 -16.15
N ASP A 14 -2.44 -4.46 -17.37
CA ASP A 14 -1.25 -4.11 -18.16
C ASP A 14 -1.05 -2.59 -18.28
N GLY A 15 0.16 -2.15 -18.05
CA GLY A 15 0.54 -0.75 -18.12
C GLY A 15 0.38 0.04 -16.82
N VAL A 16 -0.41 -0.41 -15.84
CA VAL A 16 -0.60 0.29 -14.56
C VAL A 16 0.73 0.41 -13.81
N THR A 17 1.47 -0.67 -13.73
CA THR A 17 2.77 -0.71 -13.03
C THR A 17 3.77 0.26 -13.67
N ASP A 18 3.89 0.26 -15.00
CA ASP A 18 4.79 1.15 -15.73
C ASP A 18 4.42 2.62 -15.53
N ASN A 19 3.13 2.93 -15.56
CA ASN A 19 2.63 4.28 -15.32
C ASN A 19 2.88 4.74 -13.89
N ALA A 20 2.73 3.86 -12.91
CA ALA A 20 3.04 4.14 -11.52
C ALA A 20 4.53 4.47 -11.34
N TYR A 21 5.43 3.72 -11.96
CA TYR A 21 6.86 3.97 -11.91
C TYR A 21 7.24 5.30 -12.58
N LYS A 22 6.66 5.61 -13.74
CA LYS A 22 6.83 6.90 -14.41
C LYS A 22 6.35 8.06 -13.55
N PHE A 23 5.21 7.90 -12.89
CA PHE A 23 4.66 8.89 -11.95
C PHE A 23 5.61 9.13 -10.78
N TRP A 24 6.12 8.07 -10.16
CA TRP A 24 7.06 8.20 -9.04
C TRP A 24 8.35 8.93 -9.48
N ARG A 25 8.89 8.61 -10.66
CA ARG A 25 10.08 9.29 -11.19
C ARG A 25 9.83 10.77 -11.42
N ARG A 26 8.64 11.13 -11.88
CA ARG A 26 8.23 12.54 -12.01
C ARG A 26 8.16 13.22 -10.63
N CYS A 27 7.56 12.57 -9.65
CA CYS A 27 7.54 13.07 -8.28
C CYS A 27 8.96 13.27 -7.72
N LYS A 28 9.88 12.36 -8.03
CA LYS A 28 11.28 12.48 -7.63
C LYS A 28 11.94 13.73 -8.23
N ARG A 29 11.72 14.00 -9.51
CA ARG A 29 12.22 15.21 -10.16
C ARG A 29 11.69 16.48 -9.50
N ASP A 30 10.45 16.45 -9.04
CA ASP A 30 9.78 17.58 -8.39
C ASP A 30 10.07 17.65 -6.87
N GLY A 31 10.97 16.83 -6.35
CA GLY A 31 11.34 16.82 -4.94
C GLY A 31 10.32 16.20 -3.99
N LEU A 32 9.35 15.44 -4.52
CA LEU A 32 8.21 14.88 -3.76
C LEU A 32 8.37 13.39 -3.43
N SER A 33 9.48 12.76 -3.79
CA SER A 33 9.66 11.31 -3.65
C SER A 33 9.55 10.79 -2.21
N LYS A 34 9.82 11.63 -1.21
CA LYS A 34 9.69 11.26 0.21
C LYS A 34 8.24 11.24 0.70
N ARG A 35 7.30 11.71 -0.10
CA ARG A 35 5.87 11.80 0.24
C ARG A 35 5.02 10.83 -0.55
N VAL A 36 5.59 10.15 -1.55
CA VAL A 36 4.85 9.25 -2.45
C VAL A 36 5.39 7.84 -2.30
N TYR A 37 4.51 6.92 -1.96
CA TYR A 37 4.81 5.51 -1.75
C TYR A 37 4.03 4.66 -2.75
N LEU A 38 4.72 3.95 -3.61
CA LEU A 38 4.07 2.94 -4.45
C LEU A 38 3.89 1.67 -3.62
N VAL A 39 2.69 1.16 -3.57
CA VAL A 39 2.34 -0.02 -2.78
C VAL A 39 1.75 -1.10 -3.69
N LYS A 40 1.88 -2.34 -3.27
CA LYS A 40 1.27 -3.50 -3.93
C LYS A 40 0.89 -4.54 -2.89
N GLY A 41 -0.31 -5.08 -3.02
CA GLY A 41 -0.74 -6.22 -2.21
C GLY A 41 0.09 -7.46 -2.53
N ASP A 42 0.44 -8.21 -1.50
CA ASP A 42 1.20 -9.45 -1.61
C ASP A 42 0.52 -10.52 -0.73
N SER A 43 0.10 -11.61 -1.35
CA SER A 43 -0.50 -12.76 -0.66
C SER A 43 0.53 -13.76 -0.14
N ALA A 44 1.81 -13.58 -0.49
CA ALA A 44 2.87 -14.47 0.01
C ALA A 44 2.99 -14.36 1.53
N LYS A 45 3.15 -15.51 2.20
CA LYS A 45 3.39 -15.52 3.66
C LYS A 45 4.77 -14.97 3.96
N ARG A 46 4.81 -13.73 4.42
CA ARG A 46 6.02 -13.05 4.83
C ARG A 46 5.96 -12.71 6.32
N GLN A 47 7.12 -12.69 6.98
CA GLN A 47 7.19 -12.30 8.38
C GLN A 47 6.91 -10.80 8.60
N LYS A 48 7.27 -9.98 7.61
CA LYS A 48 7.12 -8.52 7.70
C LYS A 48 5.80 -8.08 7.06
N LEU A 49 5.10 -7.16 7.72
CA LEU A 49 3.88 -6.54 7.19
C LEU A 49 4.15 -5.73 5.93
N ILE A 50 5.28 -5.07 5.88
CA ILE A 50 5.68 -4.21 4.76
C ILE A 50 7.12 -4.57 4.39
N THR A 51 7.35 -4.87 3.10
CA THR A 51 8.67 -5.16 2.57
C THR A 51 8.98 -4.19 1.43
N ARG A 52 10.10 -3.49 1.51
CA ARG A 52 10.56 -2.59 0.44
C ARG A 52 11.41 -3.37 -0.56
N THR A 53 11.06 -3.27 -1.83
CA THR A 53 11.82 -3.86 -2.95
C THR A 53 12.07 -2.81 -4.03
N TYR A 54 12.94 -3.14 -4.98
CA TYR A 54 13.29 -2.28 -6.12
C TYR A 54 13.26 -3.11 -7.40
N PRO A 55 12.04 -3.50 -7.86
CA PRO A 55 11.90 -4.49 -8.94
C PRO A 55 12.23 -3.94 -10.32
N ASP A 56 12.00 -2.63 -10.56
CA ASP A 56 12.15 -2.05 -11.88
C ASP A 56 13.56 -1.52 -12.13
N ASN A 57 14.30 -2.21 -12.96
CA ASN A 57 15.62 -1.80 -13.45
C ASN A 57 15.63 -1.46 -14.95
N THR A 58 14.46 -1.36 -15.60
CA THR A 58 14.37 -1.23 -17.07
C THR A 58 14.92 0.06 -17.61
N SER A 59 14.95 1.12 -16.83
CA SER A 59 15.48 2.44 -17.24
C SER A 59 16.99 2.58 -17.07
N ARG A 60 17.66 1.57 -16.54
CA ARG A 60 19.12 1.61 -16.32
C ARG A 60 19.88 1.09 -17.55
N SER A 61 21.00 1.73 -17.85
CA SER A 61 21.89 1.31 -18.93
C SER A 61 22.68 0.03 -18.61
N ASP A 62 22.91 -0.22 -17.32
CA ASP A 62 23.70 -1.35 -16.80
C ASP A 62 22.79 -2.49 -16.29
N ARG A 63 21.89 -2.94 -17.14
CA ARG A 63 20.91 -3.99 -16.78
C ARG A 63 21.60 -5.33 -16.49
N HIS A 64 21.74 -5.66 -15.23
CA HIS A 64 22.13 -6.97 -14.78
C HIS A 64 20.96 -7.69 -14.14
N ALA A 65 20.91 -9.01 -14.21
CA ALA A 65 19.82 -9.83 -13.65
C ALA A 65 19.56 -9.57 -12.16
N LYS A 66 20.55 -9.06 -11.44
CA LYS A 66 20.45 -8.73 -10.00
C LYS A 66 20.54 -7.24 -9.72
N ALA A 67 20.49 -6.39 -10.76
CA ALA A 67 20.58 -4.95 -10.56
C ALA A 67 19.34 -4.44 -9.82
N ARG A 68 19.57 -3.62 -8.82
CA ARG A 68 18.50 -2.93 -8.09
C ARG A 68 17.91 -1.82 -8.96
N GLY A 69 16.58 -1.77 -9.05
CA GLY A 69 15.88 -0.66 -9.69
C GLY A 69 15.98 0.65 -8.90
N ASP A 70 15.53 1.73 -9.49
CA ASP A 70 15.53 3.07 -8.89
C ASP A 70 14.22 3.41 -8.15
N VAL A 71 13.13 2.69 -8.44
CA VAL A 71 11.81 2.95 -7.87
C VAL A 71 11.55 2.01 -6.71
N PRO A 72 11.40 2.53 -5.48
CA PRO A 72 11.02 1.71 -4.34
C PRO A 72 9.57 1.28 -4.45
N LEU A 73 9.31 0.00 -4.26
CA LEU A 73 7.98 -0.60 -4.17
C LEU A 73 7.79 -1.23 -2.80
N TYR A 74 6.68 -0.93 -2.16
CA TYR A 74 6.34 -1.46 -0.85
C TYR A 74 5.30 -2.57 -1.00
N LEU A 75 5.72 -3.80 -0.72
CA LEU A 75 4.84 -4.97 -0.71
C LEU A 75 4.12 -5.03 0.63
N LEU A 76 2.81 -5.05 0.58
CA LEU A 76 1.94 -5.09 1.76
C LEU A 76 1.43 -6.52 1.96
N GLN A 77 1.66 -7.08 3.14
CA GLN A 77 1.07 -8.37 3.51
C GLN A 77 -0.41 -8.15 3.83
N THR A 78 -1.25 -8.32 2.82
CA THR A 78 -2.65 -7.87 2.84
C THR A 78 -3.49 -8.58 3.88
N ASP A 79 -3.31 -9.89 4.06
CA ASP A 79 -4.10 -10.66 5.03
C ASP A 79 -3.84 -10.19 6.46
N GLN A 80 -2.58 -10.01 6.84
CA GLN A 80 -2.22 -9.53 8.18
C GLN A 80 -2.66 -8.08 8.41
N LEU A 81 -2.56 -7.23 7.38
CA LEU A 81 -3.01 -5.84 7.49
C LEU A 81 -4.52 -5.74 7.64
N LYS A 82 -5.28 -6.56 6.90
CA LYS A 82 -6.74 -6.66 7.05
C LYS A 82 -7.11 -7.15 8.45
N ASP A 83 -6.42 -8.15 8.97
CA ASP A 83 -6.65 -8.65 10.33
C ASP A 83 -6.38 -7.56 11.39
N ARG A 84 -5.33 -6.77 11.23
CA ARG A 84 -5.04 -5.63 12.11
C ARG A 84 -6.12 -4.56 12.07
N ILE A 85 -6.60 -4.20 10.88
CA ILE A 85 -7.68 -3.23 10.72
C ILE A 85 -8.96 -3.76 11.36
N SER A 86 -9.31 -5.02 11.10
CA SER A 86 -10.49 -5.66 11.69
C SER A 86 -10.43 -5.65 13.22
N THR A 87 -9.29 -6.00 13.79
CA THR A 87 -9.08 -5.96 15.24
C THR A 87 -9.20 -4.55 15.78
N ALA A 88 -8.62 -3.55 15.10
CA ALA A 88 -8.69 -2.16 15.51
C ALA A 88 -10.13 -1.61 15.47
N LEU A 89 -10.91 -1.99 14.45
CA LEU A 89 -12.31 -1.59 14.32
C LEU A 89 -13.20 -2.21 15.39
N SER A 90 -12.86 -3.38 15.93
CA SER A 90 -13.62 -4.06 16.98
C SER A 90 -13.37 -3.50 18.39
N ARG A 91 -12.40 -2.60 18.56
CA ARG A 91 -12.11 -1.99 19.87
C ARG A 91 -13.21 -1.03 20.28
N GLU A 92 -13.65 -1.17 21.52
CA GLU A 92 -14.70 -0.31 22.10
C GLU A 92 -14.14 0.90 22.85
N THR A 93 -12.89 0.82 23.32
CA THR A 93 -12.26 1.84 24.17
C THR A 93 -11.16 2.56 23.40
N SER A 94 -11.13 3.90 23.47
CA SER A 94 -10.05 4.71 22.92
C SER A 94 -8.70 4.33 23.51
N GLY A 95 -7.66 4.50 22.73
CA GLY A 95 -6.29 4.20 23.12
C GLY A 95 -5.46 3.71 21.93
N ALA A 96 -4.39 3.00 22.22
CA ALA A 96 -3.52 2.44 21.18
C ALA A 96 -4.30 1.54 20.21
N ASN A 97 -4.06 1.73 18.92
CA ASN A 97 -4.71 0.98 17.83
C ASN A 97 -6.23 1.16 17.73
N TYR A 98 -6.78 2.19 18.34
CA TYR A 98 -8.19 2.57 18.17
C TYR A 98 -8.33 3.46 16.91
N ILE A 99 -9.28 3.14 16.05
CA ILE A 99 -9.54 3.93 14.83
C ILE A 99 -10.63 4.95 15.12
N HIS A 100 -10.30 6.23 15.00
CA HIS A 100 -11.23 7.34 15.18
C HIS A 100 -11.88 7.73 13.85
N PHE A 101 -13.17 7.99 13.88
CA PHE A 101 -13.93 8.47 12.72
C PHE A 101 -14.54 9.85 13.02
N PRO A 102 -14.64 10.73 12.04
CA PRO A 102 -15.37 11.98 12.20
C PRO A 102 -16.86 11.72 12.52
N ALA A 103 -17.44 12.51 13.41
CA ALA A 103 -18.84 12.35 13.80
C ALA A 103 -19.83 12.58 12.64
N TRP A 104 -19.41 13.33 11.61
CA TRP A 104 -20.24 13.66 10.44
C TRP A 104 -20.31 12.55 9.38
N ARG A 105 -19.55 11.48 9.53
CA ARG A 105 -19.54 10.41 8.53
C ARG A 105 -20.90 9.72 8.39
N GLY A 106 -21.22 9.26 7.19
CA GLY A 106 -22.38 8.42 6.95
C GLY A 106 -22.16 6.94 7.33
N GLU A 107 -23.25 6.22 7.58
CA GLU A 107 -23.22 4.79 7.87
C GLU A 107 -22.64 3.95 6.73
N TRP A 108 -22.76 4.41 5.51
CA TRP A 108 -22.20 3.75 4.32
C TRP A 108 -20.70 3.43 4.46
N LEU A 109 -19.97 4.23 5.23
CA LEU A 109 -18.54 4.00 5.46
C LEU A 109 -18.31 2.68 6.21
N PHE A 110 -19.11 2.39 7.23
CA PHE A 110 -19.00 1.14 7.98
C PHE A 110 -19.39 -0.07 7.12
N ASP A 111 -20.43 0.04 6.33
CA ASP A 111 -20.85 -1.01 5.41
C ASP A 111 -19.73 -1.31 4.42
N ALA A 112 -19.07 -0.29 3.87
CA ALA A 112 -17.93 -0.46 2.96
C ALA A 112 -16.72 -1.12 3.65
N LEU A 113 -16.42 -0.75 4.90
CA LEU A 113 -15.29 -1.31 5.65
C LEU A 113 -15.50 -2.76 6.09
N THR A 114 -16.75 -3.17 6.30
CA THR A 114 -17.12 -4.51 6.79
C THR A 114 -17.59 -5.45 5.68
N TYR A 115 -17.57 -5.03 4.44
CA TYR A 115 -18.03 -5.80 3.29
C TYR A 115 -17.20 -7.06 3.04
N ALA A 116 -15.91 -7.02 3.28
CA ALA A 116 -15.01 -8.15 3.01
C ALA A 116 -15.14 -9.24 4.08
N GLU A 117 -15.38 -10.46 3.64
CA GLU A 117 -15.43 -11.65 4.51
C GLU A 117 -14.21 -12.55 4.24
N ARG A 118 -13.81 -13.28 5.26
CA ARG A 118 -12.74 -14.27 5.11
C ARG A 118 -13.28 -15.50 4.36
N GLY A 119 -12.63 -15.86 3.27
CA GLY A 119 -12.97 -17.07 2.52
C GLY A 119 -12.65 -18.36 3.28
N GLN A 120 -13.09 -19.50 2.75
CA GLN A 120 -12.81 -20.82 3.34
C GLN A 120 -11.32 -21.18 3.38
N ASP A 121 -10.51 -20.56 2.53
CA ASP A 121 -9.06 -20.71 2.50
C ASP A 121 -8.33 -19.82 3.53
N GLY A 122 -9.06 -19.07 4.35
CA GLY A 122 -8.52 -18.18 5.36
C GLY A 122 -7.98 -16.84 4.85
N LYS A 123 -8.26 -16.52 3.60
CA LYS A 123 -7.80 -15.25 2.96
C LYS A 123 -8.86 -14.16 2.89
#